data_8cfa0740978b578f7bdf5b8568a3a74b
#
_entry.id   8cfa0740978b578f7bdf5b8568a3a74b
#
_cell.length_a   1.000
_cell.length_b   1.000
_cell.length_c   1.000
_cell.angle_alpha   90.00
_cell.angle_beta   90.00
_cell.angle_gamma   90.00
#
_symmetry.space_group_name_H-M   'P 1'
#
loop_
_entity.id
_entity.type
_entity.pdbx_description
1 polymer ?
#
loop_
_entity_poly.entity_id
_entity_poly.type
_entity_poly.pdbx_seq_one_letter_code
_entity_poly.pdbx_strand_id
1 'polypeptide(L)'
;MAHYAKIEDGIVTSVIVAEQDFIDTQSGTWVQTSYNTTGGQHLLGGTPLRKNYAGLGYTYDSTRDAFIPVQPYPSWVLNEDTCLWDCPVAYPSDASENKRYTWNEGTMSWVEVS
;
A
#
# COMPACT_ATOMS: atom_id res chain seq x y z
N MET A 1 1.83 -18.20 -13.02
CA MET A 1 1.89 -18.02 -11.55
C MET A 1 1.39 -16.66 -11.18
N ALA A 2 0.85 -16.56 -9.99
CA ALA A 2 0.36 -15.29 -9.46
C ALA A 2 0.93 -15.04 -8.08
N HIS A 3 0.79 -13.80 -7.60
CA HIS A 3 1.18 -13.43 -6.24
C HIS A 3 -0.03 -13.57 -5.31
N TYR A 4 0.18 -14.16 -4.14
CA TYR A 4 -0.87 -14.34 -3.14
C TYR A 4 -0.38 -13.86 -1.79
N ALA A 5 -1.26 -13.13 -1.09
CA ALA A 5 -1.00 -12.65 0.27
C ALA A 5 -1.77 -13.51 1.26
N LYS A 6 -1.08 -13.96 2.30
CA LYS A 6 -1.72 -14.64 3.44
C LYS A 6 -2.19 -13.59 4.43
N ILE A 7 -3.45 -13.69 4.83
CA ILE A 7 -4.08 -12.74 5.73
C ILE A 7 -4.35 -13.41 7.08
N GLU A 8 -3.83 -12.81 8.16
CA GLU A 8 -4.08 -13.25 9.53
C GLU A 8 -4.54 -12.03 10.33
N ASP A 9 -5.74 -12.11 10.91
CA ASP A 9 -6.37 -11.00 11.65
C ASP A 9 -6.43 -9.70 10.85
N GLY A 10 -6.68 -9.82 9.54
CA GLY A 10 -6.77 -8.66 8.64
C GLY A 10 -5.44 -8.08 8.18
N ILE A 11 -4.33 -8.68 8.60
CA ILE A 11 -2.97 -8.18 8.30
C ILE A 11 -2.25 -9.18 7.38
N VAL A 12 -1.50 -8.64 6.42
CA VAL A 12 -0.67 -9.44 5.51
C VAL A 12 0.55 -9.97 6.28
N THR A 13 0.64 -11.28 6.39
CA THR A 13 1.77 -11.93 7.10
C THR A 13 2.75 -12.62 6.16
N SER A 14 2.34 -12.86 4.91
CA SER A 14 3.21 -13.50 3.92
C SER A 14 2.74 -13.14 2.51
N VAL A 15 3.68 -13.05 1.57
CA VAL A 15 3.37 -12.88 0.14
C VAL A 15 4.22 -13.88 -0.62
N ILE A 16 3.58 -14.73 -1.43
CA ILE A 16 4.28 -15.75 -2.21
C ILE A 16 3.84 -15.73 -3.67
N VAL A 17 4.67 -16.29 -4.53
CA VAL A 17 4.34 -16.56 -5.93
C VAL A 17 4.00 -18.04 -6.06
N ALA A 18 2.80 -18.35 -6.55
CA ALA A 18 2.33 -19.74 -6.62
C ALA A 18 1.22 -19.89 -7.66
N GLU A 19 0.93 -21.15 -7.99
CA GLU A 19 -0.26 -21.49 -8.77
C GLU A 19 -1.48 -21.57 -7.84
N GLN A 20 -2.67 -21.31 -8.39
CA GLN A 20 -3.91 -21.39 -7.64
C GLN A 20 -4.09 -22.79 -7.02
N ASP A 21 -3.71 -23.83 -7.73
CA ASP A 21 -3.82 -25.21 -7.25
C ASP A 21 -3.03 -25.43 -5.95
N PHE A 22 -1.85 -24.81 -5.87
CA PHE A 22 -1.03 -24.87 -4.65
C PHE A 22 -1.71 -24.14 -3.50
N ILE A 23 -2.24 -22.93 -3.76
CA ILE A 23 -2.94 -22.12 -2.77
C ILE A 23 -4.15 -22.87 -2.22
N ASP A 24 -4.88 -23.59 -3.07
CA ASP A 24 -6.06 -24.38 -2.67
C ASP A 24 -5.70 -25.49 -1.67
N THR A 25 -4.44 -25.90 -1.61
CA THR A 25 -3.97 -26.92 -0.67
C THR A 25 -3.51 -26.34 0.66
N GLN A 26 -3.38 -25.01 0.76
CA GLN A 26 -2.85 -24.35 1.95
C GLN A 26 -3.98 -23.95 2.90
N SER A 27 -3.70 -24.01 4.19
CA SER A 27 -4.64 -23.54 5.21
C SER A 27 -4.53 -22.00 5.31
N GLY A 28 -5.59 -21.41 5.89
CA GLY A 28 -5.63 -19.96 6.11
C GLY A 28 -6.33 -19.20 4.99
N THR A 29 -6.30 -17.88 5.08
CA THR A 29 -6.92 -16.99 4.11
C THR A 29 -5.86 -16.46 3.16
N TRP A 30 -6.04 -16.67 1.87
CA TRP A 30 -5.13 -16.21 0.83
C TRP A 30 -5.89 -15.31 -0.15
N VAL A 31 -5.29 -14.17 -0.48
CA VAL A 31 -5.89 -13.18 -1.39
C VAL A 31 -4.89 -12.86 -2.49
N GLN A 32 -5.32 -12.95 -3.73
CA GLN A 32 -4.45 -12.65 -4.87
C GLN A 32 -4.11 -11.17 -4.91
N THR A 33 -2.85 -10.86 -5.23
CA THR A 33 -2.33 -9.50 -5.39
C THR A 33 -1.48 -9.42 -6.65
N SER A 34 -1.10 -8.21 -7.06
CA SER A 34 -0.24 -8.01 -8.23
C SER A 34 0.80 -6.94 -7.96
N TYR A 35 2.07 -7.26 -8.15
CA TYR A 35 3.16 -6.32 -7.93
C TYR A 35 3.14 -5.12 -8.90
N ASN A 36 2.35 -5.20 -9.97
CA ASN A 36 2.19 -4.11 -10.93
C ASN A 36 1.05 -3.14 -10.57
N THR A 37 0.36 -3.37 -9.46
CA THR A 37 -0.79 -2.55 -9.05
C THR A 37 -0.38 -1.58 -7.95
N THR A 38 -0.68 -0.29 -8.14
CA THR A 38 -0.49 0.74 -7.13
C THR A 38 -1.50 1.86 -7.35
N GLY A 39 -2.05 2.41 -6.25
CA GLY A 39 -3.01 3.51 -6.31
C GLY A 39 -4.23 3.24 -7.16
N GLY A 40 -4.64 1.98 -7.30
CA GLY A 40 -5.79 1.58 -8.12
C GLY A 40 -5.47 1.47 -9.61
N GLN A 41 -4.19 1.48 -10.01
CA GLN A 41 -3.78 1.40 -11.41
C GLN A 41 -2.75 0.29 -11.61
N HIS A 42 -2.79 -0.33 -12.79
CA HIS A 42 -1.81 -1.34 -13.20
C HIS A 42 -0.71 -0.65 -14.02
N LEU A 43 0.54 -0.80 -13.59
CA LEU A 43 1.70 -0.09 -14.19
C LEU A 43 1.94 -0.45 -15.65
N LEU A 44 1.54 -1.66 -16.06
CA LEU A 44 1.71 -2.13 -17.44
C LEU A 44 0.41 -2.08 -18.25
N GLY A 45 -0.61 -1.35 -17.75
CA GLY A 45 -1.88 -1.19 -18.45
C GLY A 45 -2.84 -2.38 -18.36
N GLY A 46 -2.53 -3.37 -17.52
CA GLY A 46 -3.41 -4.51 -17.26
C GLY A 46 -4.53 -4.16 -16.28
N THR A 47 -5.22 -5.18 -15.77
CA THR A 47 -6.28 -5.00 -14.79
C THR A 47 -5.67 -4.78 -13.41
N PRO A 48 -5.95 -3.63 -12.74
CA PRO A 48 -5.48 -3.43 -11.37
C PRO A 48 -6.15 -4.43 -10.43
N LEU A 49 -5.38 -4.96 -9.48
CA LEU A 49 -5.86 -5.93 -8.53
C LEU A 49 -5.75 -5.39 -7.11
N ARG A 50 -6.89 -5.16 -6.47
CA ARG A 50 -7.01 -4.75 -5.06
C ARG A 50 -6.22 -3.50 -4.70
N LYS A 51 -6.20 -2.52 -5.61
CA LYS A 51 -5.65 -1.16 -5.42
C LYS A 51 -4.13 -1.11 -5.30
N ASN A 52 -3.52 -1.92 -4.46
CA ASN A 52 -2.09 -1.88 -4.21
C ASN A 52 -1.52 -3.29 -4.08
N TYR A 53 -0.25 -3.45 -4.45
CA TYR A 53 0.45 -4.69 -4.19
C TYR A 53 0.56 -4.93 -2.67
N ALA A 54 0.28 -6.16 -2.23
CA ALA A 54 0.34 -6.50 -0.83
C ALA A 54 1.77 -6.45 -0.31
N GLY A 55 1.98 -5.81 0.83
CA GLY A 55 3.25 -5.80 1.55
C GLY A 55 3.05 -6.37 2.95
N LEU A 56 4.13 -6.88 3.54
CA LEU A 56 4.08 -7.40 4.91
C LEU A 56 3.66 -6.28 5.86
N GLY A 57 2.70 -6.57 6.74
CA GLY A 57 2.17 -5.61 7.68
C GLY A 57 1.04 -4.75 7.13
N TYR A 58 0.75 -4.81 5.83
CA TYR A 58 -0.38 -4.10 5.25
C TYR A 58 -1.69 -4.67 5.76
N THR A 59 -2.73 -3.84 5.78
CA THR A 59 -4.10 -4.27 6.09
C THR A 59 -4.80 -4.70 4.82
N TYR A 60 -5.50 -5.84 4.85
CA TYR A 60 -6.45 -6.18 3.80
C TYR A 60 -7.84 -5.75 4.24
N ASP A 61 -8.44 -4.83 3.50
CA ASP A 61 -9.80 -4.34 3.75
C ASP A 61 -10.75 -5.03 2.77
N SER A 62 -11.54 -5.97 3.26
CA SER A 62 -12.45 -6.75 2.42
C SER A 62 -13.62 -5.93 1.89
N THR A 63 -14.02 -4.89 2.61
CA THR A 63 -15.10 -4.00 2.19
C THR A 63 -14.68 -3.16 0.99
N ARG A 64 -13.46 -2.64 1.00
CA ARG A 64 -12.89 -1.90 -0.13
C ARG A 64 -12.26 -2.81 -1.16
N ASP A 65 -12.06 -4.08 -0.83
CA ASP A 65 -11.31 -5.07 -1.62
C ASP A 65 -9.92 -4.50 -1.99
N ALA A 66 -9.17 -4.11 -0.98
CA ALA A 66 -7.92 -3.38 -1.17
C ALA A 66 -6.88 -3.71 -0.11
N PHE A 67 -5.60 -3.66 -0.52
CA PHE A 67 -4.47 -3.69 0.41
C PHE A 67 -4.10 -2.25 0.76
N ILE A 68 -4.01 -1.95 2.05
CA ILE A 68 -3.74 -0.60 2.56
C ILE A 68 -2.39 -0.61 3.27
N PRO A 69 -1.43 0.24 2.83
CA PRO A 69 -0.13 0.36 3.50
C PRO A 69 -0.28 0.79 4.97
N VAL A 70 0.76 0.56 5.75
CA VAL A 70 0.78 1.02 7.14
C VAL A 70 0.74 2.55 7.15
N GLN A 71 -0.14 3.12 7.98
CA GLN A 71 -0.24 4.57 8.13
C GLN A 71 1.09 5.16 8.61
N PRO A 72 1.72 6.07 7.85
CA PRO A 72 3.03 6.59 8.22
C PRO A 72 2.98 7.55 9.42
N TYR A 73 1.89 8.34 9.53
CA TYR A 73 1.72 9.30 10.61
C TYR A 73 0.24 9.45 10.95
N PRO A 74 -0.11 9.74 12.21
CA PRO A 74 -1.52 9.83 12.61
C PRO A 74 -2.33 10.91 11.90
N SER A 75 -1.69 11.98 11.40
CA SER A 75 -2.38 13.06 10.71
C SER A 75 -2.68 12.77 9.24
N TRP A 76 -2.03 11.76 8.66
CA TRP A 76 -2.24 11.42 7.25
C TRP A 76 -3.59 10.73 7.08
N VAL A 77 -4.25 11.00 5.95
CA VAL A 77 -5.62 10.57 5.68
C VAL A 77 -5.65 9.56 4.54
N LEU A 78 -6.46 8.53 4.69
CA LEU A 78 -6.61 7.51 3.66
C LEU A 78 -7.37 8.08 2.46
N ASN A 79 -6.77 7.94 1.27
CA ASN A 79 -7.44 8.24 0.01
C ASN A 79 -8.27 7.01 -0.38
N GLU A 80 -9.59 7.17 -0.42
CA GLU A 80 -10.51 6.05 -0.69
C GLU A 80 -10.37 5.51 -2.12
N ASP A 81 -9.93 6.33 -3.07
CA ASP A 81 -9.80 5.92 -4.47
C ASP A 81 -8.54 5.09 -4.71
N THR A 82 -7.44 5.44 -4.06
CA THR A 82 -6.13 4.78 -4.24
C THR A 82 -5.79 3.81 -3.12
N CYS A 83 -6.44 3.93 -1.97
CA CYS A 83 -6.12 3.23 -0.72
C CYS A 83 -4.67 3.46 -0.28
N LEU A 84 -4.16 4.64 -0.60
CA LEU A 84 -2.87 5.13 -0.14
C LEU A 84 -3.09 6.28 0.84
N TRP A 85 -2.08 6.57 1.64
CA TRP A 85 -2.15 7.62 2.66
C TRP A 85 -1.71 8.95 2.07
N ASP A 86 -2.55 9.97 2.22
CA ASP A 86 -2.27 11.33 1.74
C ASP A 86 -1.85 12.21 2.91
N CYS A 87 -0.74 12.95 2.72
CA CYS A 87 -0.31 13.96 3.66
C CYS A 87 -1.30 15.14 3.64
N PRO A 88 -1.72 15.67 4.81
CA PRO A 88 -2.65 16.80 4.84
C PRO A 88 -2.07 18.11 4.30
N VAL A 89 -0.74 18.18 4.15
CA VAL A 89 -0.06 19.35 3.59
C VAL A 89 0.76 18.93 2.37
N ALA A 90 0.56 19.61 1.24
CA ALA A 90 1.26 19.28 0.02
C ALA A 90 2.78 19.43 0.19
N TYR A 91 3.54 18.53 -0.44
CA TYR A 91 5.01 18.61 -0.44
C TYR A 91 5.43 19.92 -1.09
N PRO A 92 6.43 20.66 -0.53
CA PRO A 92 6.82 21.96 -1.07
C PRO A 92 7.22 21.90 -2.54
N SER A 93 6.70 22.83 -3.32
CA SER A 93 6.93 22.88 -4.77
C SER A 93 8.36 23.34 -5.13
N ASP A 94 9.08 23.93 -4.18
CA ASP A 94 10.47 24.38 -4.38
C ASP A 94 11.51 23.30 -4.04
N ALA A 95 11.06 22.09 -3.72
CA ALA A 95 11.94 20.96 -3.45
C ALA A 95 12.77 20.62 -4.69
N SER A 96 14.03 20.22 -4.48
CA SER A 96 14.96 19.86 -5.54
C SER A 96 16.01 18.88 -5.00
N GLU A 97 16.98 18.48 -5.81
CA GLU A 97 18.08 17.62 -5.37
C GLU A 97 18.87 18.24 -4.22
N ASN A 98 18.95 19.57 -4.17
CA ASN A 98 19.68 20.32 -3.16
C ASN A 98 18.79 20.83 -2.03
N LYS A 99 17.46 20.71 -2.16
CA LYS A 99 16.51 21.22 -1.20
C LYS A 99 15.44 20.17 -0.94
N ARG A 100 15.57 19.49 0.19
CA ARG A 100 14.68 18.38 0.58
C ARG A 100 13.95 18.70 1.87
N TYR A 101 12.81 18.08 2.04
CA TYR A 101 11.97 18.28 3.21
C TYR A 101 11.64 16.93 3.85
N THR A 102 11.48 16.94 5.16
CA THR A 102 10.96 15.82 5.92
C THR A 102 9.70 16.23 6.67
N TRP A 103 8.79 15.30 6.85
CA TRP A 103 7.55 15.57 7.57
C TRP A 103 7.82 15.67 9.07
N ASN A 104 7.28 16.72 9.70
CA ASN A 104 7.30 16.88 11.14
C ASN A 104 5.86 16.76 11.67
N GLU A 105 5.54 15.63 12.29
CA GLU A 105 4.21 15.36 12.80
C GLU A 105 3.83 16.32 13.93
N GLY A 106 4.79 16.71 14.78
CA GLY A 106 4.53 17.61 15.89
C GLY A 106 4.08 19.00 15.47
N THR A 107 4.58 19.51 14.33
CA THR A 107 4.18 20.81 13.78
C THR A 107 3.25 20.67 12.60
N MET A 108 2.99 19.45 12.14
CA MET A 108 2.17 19.14 10.94
C MET A 108 2.62 19.94 9.73
N SER A 109 3.93 19.94 9.47
CA SER A 109 4.52 20.71 8.40
C SER A 109 5.75 20.01 7.82
N TRP A 110 6.12 20.43 6.62
CA TRP A 110 7.35 19.99 5.98
C TRP A 110 8.51 20.86 6.46
N VAL A 111 9.57 20.22 6.92
CA VAL A 111 10.77 20.88 7.45
C VAL A 111 11.95 20.61 6.54
N GLU A 112 12.66 21.67 6.15
CA GLU A 112 13.85 21.52 5.28
C GLU A 112 14.93 20.73 5.97
N VAL A 113 15.48 19.76 5.23
CA VAL A 113 16.60 18.94 5.69
C VAL A 113 17.89 19.62 5.27
N SER A 114 18.70 19.94 6.25
CA SER A 114 19.99 20.60 6.03
C SER A 114 21.14 19.58 5.87
#